data_edcc2058b5e071420d881008adeab9e5
#
_entry.id   edcc2058b5e071420d881008adeab9e5
#
_cell.length_a   1.000
_cell.length_b   1.000
_cell.length_c   1.000
_cell.angle_alpha   90.00
_cell.angle_beta   90.00
_cell.angle_gamma   90.00
#
_symmetry.space_group_name_H-M   'P 1'
#
loop_
_entity.id
_entity.type
_entity.pdbx_description
1 polymer ?
#
loop_
_entity_poly.entity_id
_entity_poly.type
_entity_poly.pdbx_seq_one_letter_code
_entity_poly.pdbx_strand_id
1 'polypeptide(L)'
;MTGFSIAEMRRRRAAFGRELERGGVSCALVYGANRSGSAVSWLSGWPVTREALLIVAPEEDDDVLLVSYFNHVPQARRSCAVRVEWAGGRAVTTALDLLAARGRLPERIGVVGALPFDQYLLLAGQVSGVVNLNPGYTSLRLVKSAEEVAALRRGAALTDAAVTALAGALSPGTTDYQALSAAEYAYTAQGGLHHIHYLGITAMDEPAVSVPAQWPTGLVIRHRDVVTCEISAAAAPEYAGQVLRTFTVGAPPTALYAELHAVADAAYDAVAAALVPGTRASDLAAAAVAVIGQAGFTAIDDLVHGFGGGYLPPVIPAPGRRMATPDFILTAGMTVVVQPNVVTRDGRAGVQTGELLLVTERGPERLHTFPRGLQRVG
;
A
#
# COMPACT_ATOMS: atom_id res chain seq x y z
N MET A 1 -12.37 -17.42 -2.49
CA MET A 1 -11.20 -16.53 -2.60
C MET A 1 -11.46 -15.58 -3.77
N THR A 2 -11.29 -14.32 -3.54
CA THR A 2 -11.43 -13.26 -4.55
C THR A 2 -10.13 -13.16 -5.34
N GLY A 3 -9.88 -14.14 -6.18
CA GLY A 3 -8.72 -14.14 -7.07
C GLY A 3 -9.01 -13.32 -8.33
N PHE A 4 -7.96 -12.86 -8.97
CA PHE A 4 -8.03 -12.32 -10.31
C PHE A 4 -8.34 -13.43 -11.33
N SER A 5 -8.89 -13.07 -12.48
CA SER A 5 -9.21 -14.02 -13.53
C SER A 5 -7.95 -14.71 -14.08
N ILE A 6 -8.11 -15.88 -14.67
CA ILE A 6 -7.02 -16.57 -15.37
C ILE A 6 -6.43 -15.68 -16.48
N ALA A 7 -7.26 -14.90 -17.16
CA ALA A 7 -6.81 -13.97 -18.19
C ALA A 7 -5.90 -12.87 -17.63
N GLU A 8 -6.29 -12.28 -16.47
CA GLU A 8 -5.47 -11.28 -15.79
C GLU A 8 -4.14 -11.88 -15.30
N MET A 9 -4.17 -13.08 -14.71
CA MET A 9 -2.95 -13.75 -14.27
C MET A 9 -2.00 -14.08 -15.44
N ARG A 10 -2.54 -14.48 -16.59
CA ARG A 10 -1.75 -14.65 -17.83
C ARG A 10 -1.16 -13.34 -18.34
N ARG A 11 -1.96 -12.26 -18.33
CA ARG A 11 -1.48 -10.92 -18.72
C ARG A 11 -0.29 -10.48 -17.86
N ARG A 12 -0.39 -10.67 -16.53
CA ARG A 12 0.67 -10.33 -15.59
C ARG A 12 1.95 -11.11 -15.83
N ARG A 13 1.84 -12.43 -16.01
CA ARG A 13 2.99 -13.29 -16.29
C ARG A 13 3.64 -12.95 -17.64
N ALA A 14 2.84 -12.72 -18.69
CA ALA A 14 3.37 -12.28 -19.98
C ALA A 14 4.06 -10.91 -19.89
N ALA A 15 3.53 -9.97 -19.10
CA ALA A 15 4.18 -8.68 -18.87
C ALA A 15 5.52 -8.86 -18.12
N PHE A 16 5.55 -9.74 -17.12
CA PHE A 16 6.77 -10.04 -16.38
C PHE A 16 7.80 -10.80 -17.23
N GLY A 17 7.37 -11.68 -18.15
CA GLY A 17 8.25 -12.33 -19.12
C GLY A 17 9.06 -11.32 -19.94
N ARG A 18 8.43 -10.23 -20.39
CA ARG A 18 9.14 -9.14 -21.09
C ARG A 18 10.16 -8.42 -20.21
N GLU A 19 9.96 -8.38 -18.89
CA GLU A 19 10.98 -7.85 -17.97
C GLU A 19 12.17 -8.80 -17.81
N LEU A 20 11.96 -10.12 -17.90
CA LEU A 20 13.06 -11.09 -17.95
C LEU A 20 13.91 -10.87 -19.21
N GLU A 21 13.27 -10.74 -20.37
CA GLU A 21 13.94 -10.45 -21.65
C GLU A 21 14.78 -9.15 -21.55
N ARG A 22 14.20 -8.06 -21.03
CA ARG A 22 14.92 -6.80 -20.81
C ARG A 22 16.11 -6.94 -19.85
N GLY A 23 15.96 -7.77 -18.84
CA GLY A 23 17.02 -8.09 -17.87
C GLY A 23 18.09 -9.03 -18.42
N GLY A 24 17.88 -9.62 -19.61
CA GLY A 24 18.78 -10.62 -20.22
C GLY A 24 18.88 -11.88 -19.37
N VAL A 25 17.76 -12.34 -18.82
CA VAL A 25 17.64 -13.57 -18.01
C VAL A 25 16.50 -14.43 -18.52
N SER A 26 16.68 -15.76 -18.51
CA SER A 26 15.66 -16.72 -18.93
C SER A 26 14.72 -17.13 -17.81
N CYS A 27 15.10 -16.91 -16.55
CA CYS A 27 14.22 -17.18 -15.43
C CYS A 27 14.46 -16.20 -14.27
N ALA A 28 13.50 -16.16 -13.35
CA ALA A 28 13.61 -15.38 -12.12
C ALA A 28 13.12 -16.17 -10.90
N LEU A 29 13.70 -15.82 -9.75
CA LEU A 29 13.21 -16.17 -8.42
C LEU A 29 12.46 -14.97 -7.85
N VAL A 30 11.17 -15.15 -7.64
CA VAL A 30 10.30 -14.13 -7.05
C VAL A 30 10.02 -14.50 -5.61
N TYR A 31 10.59 -13.75 -4.68
CA TYR A 31 10.50 -13.99 -3.25
C TYR A 31 9.41 -13.14 -2.60
N GLY A 32 8.69 -13.72 -1.66
CA GLY A 32 7.75 -13.03 -0.81
C GLY A 32 7.75 -13.60 0.60
N ALA A 33 7.63 -12.72 1.59
CA ALA A 33 7.43 -13.07 2.99
C ALA A 33 6.13 -12.46 3.52
N ASN A 34 5.71 -12.88 4.72
CA ASN A 34 4.53 -12.30 5.35
C ASN A 34 4.71 -10.78 5.51
N ARG A 35 3.78 -10.01 4.97
CA ARG A 35 3.78 -8.53 4.98
C ARG A 35 5.01 -7.89 4.30
N SER A 36 5.71 -8.64 3.46
CA SER A 36 6.86 -8.13 2.71
C SER A 36 6.84 -8.64 1.28
N GLY A 37 6.62 -7.72 0.36
CA GLY A 37 6.61 -8.00 -1.07
C GLY A 37 5.30 -8.60 -1.57
N SER A 38 4.78 -8.02 -2.62
CA SER A 38 3.52 -8.40 -3.29
C SER A 38 3.73 -9.31 -4.50
N ALA A 39 4.98 -9.53 -4.92
CA ALA A 39 5.27 -10.11 -6.23
C ALA A 39 4.79 -11.55 -6.38
N VAL A 40 4.95 -12.38 -5.34
CA VAL A 40 4.45 -13.76 -5.35
C VAL A 40 2.93 -13.77 -5.52
N SER A 41 2.20 -12.97 -4.75
CA SER A 41 0.74 -12.91 -4.85
C SER A 41 0.28 -12.29 -6.18
N TRP A 42 0.99 -11.31 -6.70
CA TRP A 42 0.68 -10.66 -7.97
C TRP A 42 0.83 -11.61 -9.17
N LEU A 43 1.84 -12.49 -9.17
CA LEU A 43 2.14 -13.42 -10.26
C LEU A 43 1.45 -14.78 -10.12
N SER A 44 1.22 -15.27 -8.89
CA SER A 44 0.67 -16.61 -8.64
C SER A 44 -0.73 -16.61 -8.04
N GLY A 45 -1.18 -15.50 -7.44
CA GLY A 45 -2.42 -15.44 -6.66
C GLY A 45 -2.30 -16.00 -5.23
N TRP A 46 -1.11 -16.50 -4.82
CA TRP A 46 -0.91 -17.06 -3.49
C TRP A 46 -0.71 -15.96 -2.44
N PRO A 47 -1.56 -15.88 -1.40
CA PRO A 47 -1.34 -14.98 -0.28
C PRO A 47 -0.23 -15.53 0.62
N VAL A 48 0.94 -14.92 0.58
CA VAL A 48 2.11 -15.39 1.34
C VAL A 48 1.88 -15.20 2.84
N THR A 49 1.85 -16.30 3.59
CA THR A 49 1.63 -16.26 5.05
C THR A 49 2.92 -16.24 5.85
N ARG A 50 4.00 -16.81 5.33
CA ARG A 50 5.34 -16.76 5.94
C ARG A 50 6.39 -16.45 4.89
N GLU A 51 6.69 -17.43 4.05
CA GLU A 51 7.65 -17.36 2.97
C GLU A 51 7.13 -18.15 1.78
N ALA A 52 7.34 -17.65 0.59
CA ALA A 52 7.13 -18.38 -0.64
C ALA A 52 8.12 -17.90 -1.70
N LEU A 53 8.49 -18.78 -2.61
CA LEU A 53 9.35 -18.49 -3.74
C LEU A 53 8.66 -18.98 -5.01
N LEU A 54 8.48 -18.09 -5.98
CA LEU A 54 7.97 -18.46 -7.31
C LEU A 54 9.13 -18.47 -8.29
N ILE A 55 9.35 -19.62 -8.93
CA ILE A 55 10.23 -19.75 -10.10
C ILE A 55 9.39 -19.35 -11.30
N VAL A 56 9.84 -18.34 -12.05
CA VAL A 56 9.20 -17.91 -13.30
C VAL A 56 10.14 -18.24 -14.45
N ALA A 57 9.66 -19.08 -15.37
CA ALA A 57 10.36 -19.49 -16.58
C ALA A 57 9.37 -19.50 -17.76
N PRO A 58 9.09 -18.33 -18.38
CA PRO A 58 7.94 -18.13 -19.26
C PRO A 58 7.99 -18.95 -20.57
N GLU A 59 9.16 -19.36 -21.03
CA GLU A 59 9.30 -20.12 -22.29
C GLU A 59 8.62 -21.49 -22.24
N GLU A 60 8.20 -21.97 -21.06
CA GLU A 60 7.73 -23.35 -20.88
C GLU A 60 6.36 -23.48 -20.20
N ASP A 61 5.76 -22.36 -19.82
CA ASP A 61 4.53 -22.35 -19.01
C ASP A 61 4.63 -23.23 -17.72
N ASP A 62 5.86 -23.38 -17.19
CA ASP A 62 6.24 -24.30 -16.10
C ASP A 62 6.67 -23.52 -14.83
N ASP A 63 5.96 -22.45 -14.51
CA ASP A 63 6.15 -21.72 -13.29
C ASP A 63 5.89 -22.63 -12.07
N VAL A 64 6.77 -22.55 -11.06
CA VAL A 64 6.65 -23.35 -9.85
C VAL A 64 6.62 -22.46 -8.61
N LEU A 65 5.53 -22.55 -7.86
CA LEU A 65 5.40 -21.92 -6.54
C LEU A 65 5.87 -22.88 -5.45
N LEU A 66 6.91 -22.50 -4.73
CA LEU A 66 7.42 -23.16 -3.55
C LEU A 66 6.82 -22.53 -2.30
N VAL A 67 6.09 -23.29 -1.50
CA VAL A 67 5.48 -22.84 -0.25
C VAL A 67 6.21 -23.43 0.96
N SER A 68 6.46 -22.61 1.99
CA SER A 68 7.28 -23.00 3.15
C SER A 68 6.67 -24.12 3.98
N TYR A 69 5.34 -24.15 4.13
CA TYR A 69 4.67 -25.13 4.94
C TYR A 69 4.06 -26.26 4.11
N PHE A 70 4.43 -27.50 4.41
CA PHE A 70 3.91 -28.68 3.70
C PHE A 70 2.37 -28.78 3.74
N ASN A 71 1.76 -28.45 4.86
CA ASN A 71 0.30 -28.47 5.04
C ASN A 71 -0.43 -27.38 4.23
N HIS A 72 0.26 -26.37 3.68
CA HIS A 72 -0.34 -25.36 2.81
C HIS A 72 -0.36 -25.77 1.33
N VAL A 73 0.45 -26.75 0.92
CA VAL A 73 0.54 -27.23 -0.48
C VAL A 73 -0.83 -27.64 -1.05
N PRO A 74 -1.69 -28.41 -0.35
CA PRO A 74 -2.99 -28.79 -0.90
C PRO A 74 -3.92 -27.59 -1.17
N GLN A 75 -3.87 -26.55 -0.32
CA GLN A 75 -4.65 -25.33 -0.54
C GLN A 75 -4.08 -24.49 -1.69
N ALA A 76 -2.78 -24.33 -1.74
CA ALA A 76 -2.12 -23.58 -2.80
C ALA A 76 -2.39 -24.20 -4.18
N ARG A 77 -2.34 -25.53 -4.30
CA ARG A 77 -2.68 -26.26 -5.54
C ARG A 77 -4.11 -26.02 -6.02
N ARG A 78 -5.06 -25.76 -5.11
CA ARG A 78 -6.46 -25.45 -5.46
C ARG A 78 -6.68 -23.98 -5.83
N SER A 79 -5.79 -23.09 -5.40
CA SER A 79 -5.99 -21.64 -5.53
C SER A 79 -5.08 -20.97 -6.54
N CYS A 80 -4.01 -21.62 -6.97
CA CYS A 80 -3.04 -21.05 -7.90
C CYS A 80 -3.09 -21.77 -9.26
N ALA A 81 -2.90 -21.02 -10.32
CA ALA A 81 -2.84 -21.54 -11.68
C ALA A 81 -1.40 -21.95 -12.11
N VAL A 82 -0.51 -22.13 -11.14
CA VAL A 82 0.87 -22.57 -11.33
C VAL A 82 1.10 -23.88 -10.60
N ARG A 83 2.11 -24.64 -11.00
CA ARG A 83 2.55 -25.83 -10.27
C ARG A 83 2.96 -25.43 -8.85
N VAL A 84 2.56 -26.21 -7.84
CA VAL A 84 2.86 -25.92 -6.44
C VAL A 84 3.59 -27.10 -5.81
N GLU A 85 4.72 -26.82 -5.17
CA GLU A 85 5.50 -27.78 -4.41
C GLU A 85 5.85 -27.26 -3.02
N TRP A 86 6.27 -28.17 -2.17
CA TRP A 86 6.82 -27.83 -0.87
C TRP A 86 8.25 -27.30 -1.02
N ALA A 87 8.55 -26.16 -0.37
CA ALA A 87 9.87 -25.54 -0.41
C ALA A 87 10.98 -26.34 0.31
N GLY A 88 10.65 -27.42 1.00
CA GLY A 88 11.63 -28.09 1.86
C GLY A 88 12.07 -27.19 3.03
N GLY A 89 13.30 -27.29 3.46
CA GLY A 89 13.85 -26.44 4.52
C GLY A 89 14.38 -25.07 4.03
N ARG A 90 14.70 -24.96 2.73
CA ARG A 90 15.30 -23.75 2.11
C ARG A 90 14.78 -23.57 0.70
N ALA A 91 13.98 -22.55 0.49
CA ALA A 91 13.29 -22.32 -0.79
C ALA A 91 14.25 -22.13 -1.98
N VAL A 92 15.34 -21.40 -1.80
CA VAL A 92 16.34 -21.18 -2.87
C VAL A 92 17.07 -22.47 -3.23
N THR A 93 17.44 -23.30 -2.25
CA THR A 93 18.08 -24.59 -2.53
C THR A 93 17.16 -25.47 -3.37
N THR A 94 15.90 -25.61 -2.96
CA THR A 94 14.88 -26.38 -3.70
C THR A 94 14.67 -25.82 -5.11
N ALA A 95 14.66 -24.50 -5.28
CA ALA A 95 14.55 -23.87 -6.60
C ALA A 95 15.74 -24.20 -7.50
N LEU A 96 16.96 -24.12 -6.97
CA LEU A 96 18.18 -24.45 -7.70
C LEU A 96 18.22 -25.93 -8.11
N ASP A 97 17.84 -26.83 -7.20
CA ASP A 97 17.75 -28.28 -7.47
C ASP A 97 16.73 -28.56 -8.57
N LEU A 98 15.56 -27.90 -8.55
CA LEU A 98 14.55 -28.05 -9.60
C LEU A 98 15.03 -27.53 -10.96
N LEU A 99 15.72 -26.39 -10.98
CA LEU A 99 16.31 -25.84 -12.23
C LEU A 99 17.43 -26.74 -12.75
N ALA A 100 18.31 -27.25 -11.91
CA ALA A 100 19.38 -28.15 -12.28
C ALA A 100 18.85 -29.49 -12.80
N ALA A 101 17.83 -30.08 -12.15
CA ALA A 101 17.21 -31.33 -12.58
C ALA A 101 16.56 -31.24 -13.97
N ARG A 102 16.22 -30.03 -14.42
CA ARG A 102 15.71 -29.75 -15.76
C ARG A 102 16.81 -29.42 -16.77
N GLY A 103 18.10 -29.51 -16.39
CA GLY A 103 19.22 -29.09 -17.19
C GLY A 103 19.28 -27.58 -17.48
N ARG A 104 18.76 -26.75 -16.58
CA ARG A 104 18.44 -25.34 -16.82
C ARG A 104 18.96 -24.39 -15.78
N LEU A 105 19.96 -24.75 -15.02
CA LEU A 105 20.59 -23.77 -14.14
C LEU A 105 21.21 -22.65 -15.02
N PRO A 106 20.62 -21.45 -15.06
CA PRO A 106 21.11 -20.40 -15.94
C PRO A 106 22.38 -19.78 -15.39
N GLU A 107 23.21 -19.23 -16.27
CA GLU A 107 24.37 -18.43 -15.83
C GLU A 107 23.95 -17.20 -15.05
N ARG A 108 22.84 -16.56 -15.44
CA ARG A 108 22.28 -15.37 -14.81
C ARG A 108 20.82 -15.59 -14.47
N ILE A 109 20.45 -15.17 -13.25
CA ILE A 109 19.08 -15.32 -12.76
C ILE A 109 18.51 -13.98 -12.27
N GLY A 110 17.24 -13.72 -12.59
CA GLY A 110 16.51 -12.56 -12.09
C GLY A 110 16.04 -12.76 -10.66
N VAL A 111 16.00 -11.69 -9.87
CA VAL A 111 15.43 -11.72 -8.52
C VAL A 111 14.45 -10.57 -8.34
N VAL A 112 13.27 -10.87 -7.79
CA VAL A 112 12.29 -9.90 -7.29
C VAL A 112 11.99 -10.20 -5.84
N GLY A 113 11.87 -9.15 -5.02
CA GLY A 113 11.60 -9.22 -3.59
C GLY A 113 12.86 -9.12 -2.74
N ALA A 114 12.66 -9.08 -1.43
CA ALA A 114 13.74 -8.95 -0.45
C ALA A 114 14.25 -10.34 -0.04
N LEU A 115 15.01 -10.98 -0.92
CA LEU A 115 15.58 -12.29 -0.65
C LEU A 115 16.47 -12.22 0.61
N PRO A 116 16.29 -13.12 1.60
CA PRO A 116 17.15 -13.18 2.77
C PRO A 116 18.63 -13.31 2.40
N PHE A 117 19.50 -12.65 3.16
CA PHE A 117 20.91 -12.54 2.82
C PHE A 117 21.62 -13.90 2.71
N ASP A 118 21.30 -14.86 3.58
CA ASP A 118 21.83 -16.22 3.50
C ASP A 118 21.36 -16.97 2.25
N GLN A 119 20.12 -16.78 1.84
CA GLN A 119 19.58 -17.34 0.60
C GLN A 119 20.19 -16.65 -0.63
N TYR A 120 20.46 -15.35 -0.56
CA TYR A 120 21.18 -14.64 -1.61
C TYR A 120 22.62 -15.18 -1.78
N LEU A 121 23.34 -15.43 -0.70
CA LEU A 121 24.69 -16.01 -0.76
C LEU A 121 24.69 -17.40 -1.39
N LEU A 122 23.69 -18.24 -1.06
CA LEU A 122 23.51 -19.54 -1.70
C LEU A 122 23.30 -19.40 -3.21
N LEU A 123 22.41 -18.49 -3.62
CA LEU A 123 22.13 -18.22 -5.03
C LEU A 123 23.38 -17.72 -5.75
N ALA A 124 24.04 -16.71 -5.22
CA ALA A 124 25.22 -16.08 -5.82
C ALA A 124 26.42 -17.05 -5.93
N GLY A 125 26.47 -18.08 -5.08
CA GLY A 125 27.48 -19.15 -5.17
C GLY A 125 27.22 -20.19 -6.28
N GLN A 126 26.04 -20.19 -6.90
CA GLN A 126 25.63 -21.20 -7.89
C GLN A 126 25.46 -20.61 -9.30
N VAL A 127 25.36 -19.30 -9.44
CA VAL A 127 25.18 -18.62 -10.73
C VAL A 127 26.23 -17.53 -10.93
N SER A 128 26.55 -17.22 -12.20
CA SER A 128 27.56 -16.19 -12.53
C SER A 128 27.03 -14.77 -12.31
N GLY A 129 25.72 -14.55 -12.22
CA GLY A 129 25.14 -13.25 -12.02
C GLY A 129 23.70 -13.27 -11.50
N VAL A 130 23.41 -12.33 -10.58
CA VAL A 130 22.08 -12.08 -10.07
C VAL A 130 21.60 -10.71 -10.55
N VAL A 131 20.45 -10.66 -11.22
CA VAL A 131 19.88 -9.46 -11.81
C VAL A 131 18.71 -8.95 -10.96
N ASN A 132 18.77 -7.70 -10.51
CA ASN A 132 17.68 -7.07 -9.77
C ASN A 132 16.54 -6.67 -10.72
N LEU A 133 15.41 -7.36 -10.64
CA LEU A 133 14.20 -7.07 -11.44
C LEU A 133 13.15 -6.25 -10.67
N ASN A 134 13.42 -5.81 -9.44
CA ASN A 134 12.47 -5.00 -8.66
C ASN A 134 12.01 -3.72 -9.38
N PRO A 135 12.88 -2.95 -10.06
CA PRO A 135 12.44 -1.75 -10.78
C PRO A 135 11.43 -2.06 -11.89
N GLY A 136 11.72 -3.08 -12.71
CA GLY A 136 10.82 -3.53 -13.77
C GLY A 136 9.48 -4.02 -13.21
N TYR A 137 9.53 -4.88 -12.20
CA TYR A 137 8.33 -5.34 -11.49
C TYR A 137 7.50 -4.18 -10.91
N THR A 138 8.13 -3.18 -10.33
CA THR A 138 7.44 -1.98 -9.82
C THR A 138 6.73 -1.25 -10.95
N SER A 139 7.40 -1.04 -12.08
CA SER A 139 6.84 -0.37 -13.25
C SER A 139 5.59 -1.06 -13.80
N LEU A 140 5.54 -2.40 -13.78
CA LEU A 140 4.38 -3.17 -14.25
C LEU A 140 3.11 -2.94 -13.44
N ARG A 141 3.21 -2.43 -12.19
CA ARG A 141 2.09 -2.22 -11.27
C ARG A 141 1.61 -0.79 -11.20
N LEU A 142 2.28 0.14 -11.86
CA LEU A 142 1.93 1.56 -11.82
C LEU A 142 0.56 1.81 -12.43
N VAL A 143 0.32 1.29 -13.63
CA VAL A 143 -0.95 1.40 -14.34
C VAL A 143 -1.81 0.17 -14.07
N LYS A 144 -2.97 0.37 -13.50
CA LYS A 144 -3.88 -0.69 -13.06
C LYS A 144 -4.70 -1.24 -14.20
N SER A 145 -4.88 -2.56 -14.24
CA SER A 145 -5.89 -3.20 -15.09
C SER A 145 -7.30 -2.91 -14.57
N ALA A 146 -8.31 -3.19 -15.39
CA ALA A 146 -9.71 -3.05 -14.98
C ALA A 146 -10.04 -3.92 -13.75
N GLU A 147 -9.48 -5.13 -13.67
CA GLU A 147 -9.68 -6.01 -12.51
C GLU A 147 -8.97 -5.49 -11.25
N GLU A 148 -7.80 -4.88 -11.40
CA GLU A 148 -7.07 -4.24 -10.30
C GLU A 148 -7.84 -3.01 -9.78
N VAL A 149 -8.40 -2.19 -10.67
CA VAL A 149 -9.27 -1.06 -10.28
C VAL A 149 -10.52 -1.57 -9.55
N ALA A 150 -11.14 -2.65 -10.04
CA ALA A 150 -12.29 -3.25 -9.36
C ALA A 150 -11.94 -3.77 -7.95
N ALA A 151 -10.77 -4.38 -7.79
CA ALA A 151 -10.27 -4.82 -6.47
C ALA A 151 -10.03 -3.62 -5.54
N LEU A 152 -9.45 -2.51 -6.04
CA LEU A 152 -9.25 -1.28 -5.28
C LEU A 152 -10.55 -0.61 -4.87
N ARG A 153 -11.58 -0.57 -5.76
CA ARG A 153 -12.92 -0.07 -5.40
C ARG A 153 -13.55 -0.89 -4.27
N ARG A 154 -13.38 -2.20 -4.29
CA ARG A 154 -13.84 -3.06 -3.17
C ARG A 154 -13.03 -2.80 -1.89
N GLY A 155 -11.70 -2.63 -1.98
CA GLY A 155 -10.85 -2.23 -0.85
C GLY A 155 -11.27 -0.88 -0.28
N ALA A 156 -11.58 0.09 -1.15
CA ALA A 156 -12.11 1.39 -0.74
C ALA A 156 -13.45 1.28 0.01
N ALA A 157 -14.39 0.47 -0.48
CA ALA A 157 -15.67 0.25 0.21
C ALA A 157 -15.49 -0.41 1.58
N LEU A 158 -14.56 -1.37 1.71
CA LEU A 158 -14.21 -2.00 3.00
C LEU A 158 -13.56 -0.99 3.96
N THR A 159 -12.71 -0.11 3.45
CA THR A 159 -12.09 0.97 4.22
C THR A 159 -13.13 1.99 4.66
N ASP A 160 -14.07 2.37 3.80
CA ASP A 160 -15.19 3.27 4.14
C ASP A 160 -16.06 2.68 5.27
N ALA A 161 -16.35 1.37 5.21
CA ALA A 161 -17.06 0.68 6.28
C ALA A 161 -16.26 0.70 7.61
N ALA A 162 -14.94 0.50 7.53
CA ALA A 162 -14.05 0.57 8.70
C ALA A 162 -14.04 1.95 9.34
N VAL A 163 -13.90 3.02 8.54
CA VAL A 163 -13.87 4.40 9.05
C VAL A 163 -15.24 4.82 9.58
N THR A 164 -16.33 4.35 8.97
CA THR A 164 -17.69 4.59 9.49
C THR A 164 -17.88 3.94 10.87
N ALA A 165 -17.43 2.70 11.03
CA ALA A 165 -17.50 2.01 12.31
C ALA A 165 -16.59 2.66 13.38
N LEU A 166 -15.37 3.07 12.95
CA LEU A 166 -14.45 3.84 13.78
C LEU A 166 -15.13 5.10 14.30
N ALA A 167 -15.65 5.95 13.41
CA ALA A 167 -16.32 7.19 13.76
C ALA A 167 -17.49 6.99 14.77
N GLY A 168 -18.26 5.91 14.59
CA GLY A 168 -19.33 5.53 15.50
C GLY A 168 -18.86 5.05 16.89
N ALA A 169 -17.62 4.58 16.98
CA ALA A 169 -17.01 4.10 18.23
C ALA A 169 -16.23 5.19 18.99
N LEU A 170 -15.91 6.32 18.33
CA LEU A 170 -15.16 7.42 18.95
C LEU A 170 -16.07 8.19 19.93
N SER A 171 -16.01 7.83 21.22
CA SER A 171 -16.75 8.51 22.28
C SER A 171 -15.92 8.58 23.57
N PRO A 172 -16.19 9.55 24.45
CA PRO A 172 -15.51 9.63 25.74
C PRO A 172 -15.66 8.33 26.55
N GLY A 173 -14.53 7.82 27.07
CA GLY A 173 -14.45 6.56 27.81
C GLY A 173 -14.08 5.33 26.95
N THR A 174 -14.16 5.41 25.62
CA THR A 174 -13.69 4.36 24.72
C THR A 174 -12.17 4.37 24.62
N THR A 175 -11.53 3.22 24.57
CA THR A 175 -10.09 3.12 24.28
C THR A 175 -9.82 3.05 22.78
N ASP A 176 -8.60 3.42 22.36
CA ASP A 176 -8.14 3.22 20.98
C ASP A 176 -8.24 1.75 20.55
N TYR A 177 -7.99 0.77 21.45
CA TYR A 177 -8.22 -0.65 21.20
C TYR A 177 -9.67 -0.97 20.81
N GLN A 178 -10.63 -0.42 21.55
CA GLN A 178 -12.05 -0.65 21.29
C GLN A 178 -12.50 0.01 19.99
N ALA A 179 -12.03 1.22 19.71
CA ALA A 179 -12.34 1.96 18.50
C ALA A 179 -11.78 1.22 17.25
N LEU A 180 -10.52 0.77 17.29
CA LEU A 180 -9.92 0.00 16.21
C LEU A 180 -10.56 -1.37 16.04
N SER A 181 -10.96 -2.04 17.14
CA SER A 181 -11.67 -3.33 17.05
C SER A 181 -13.01 -3.19 16.32
N ALA A 182 -13.73 -2.08 16.50
CA ALA A 182 -14.96 -1.81 15.76
C ALA A 182 -14.68 -1.64 14.26
N ALA A 183 -13.63 -0.91 13.89
CA ALA A 183 -13.20 -0.76 12.51
C ALA A 183 -12.81 -2.12 11.89
N GLU A 184 -12.03 -2.92 12.60
CA GLU A 184 -11.57 -4.24 12.14
C GLU A 184 -12.73 -5.21 11.95
N TYR A 185 -13.67 -5.25 12.87
CA TYR A 185 -14.86 -6.07 12.73
C TYR A 185 -15.66 -5.71 11.47
N ALA A 186 -15.81 -4.42 11.18
CA ALA A 186 -16.63 -3.94 10.08
C ALA A 186 -16.17 -4.47 8.71
N TYR A 187 -14.87 -4.53 8.44
CA TYR A 187 -14.37 -5.05 7.17
C TYR A 187 -14.08 -6.55 7.20
N THR A 188 -13.65 -7.12 8.33
CA THR A 188 -13.37 -8.57 8.40
C THR A 188 -14.66 -9.39 8.29
N ALA A 189 -15.76 -8.93 8.84
CA ALA A 189 -17.08 -9.54 8.66
C ALA A 189 -17.54 -9.57 7.19
N GLN A 190 -16.99 -8.71 6.33
CA GLN A 190 -17.24 -8.64 4.90
C GLN A 190 -16.15 -9.35 4.06
N GLY A 191 -15.25 -10.09 4.69
CA GLY A 191 -14.14 -10.80 4.03
C GLY A 191 -12.96 -9.91 3.66
N GLY A 192 -12.85 -8.73 4.26
CA GLY A 192 -11.71 -7.83 4.11
C GLY A 192 -10.49 -8.30 4.89
N LEU A 193 -9.33 -7.79 4.48
CA LEU A 193 -8.02 -8.07 5.08
C LEU A 193 -7.47 -6.80 5.73
N HIS A 194 -6.77 -6.96 6.84
CA HIS A 194 -6.02 -5.88 7.48
C HIS A 194 -4.89 -5.40 6.60
N HIS A 195 -4.73 -4.06 6.50
CA HIS A 195 -3.59 -3.42 5.84
C HIS A 195 -2.90 -2.40 6.74
N ILE A 196 -3.54 -1.25 7.04
CA ILE A 196 -3.02 -0.20 7.94
C ILE A 196 -4.13 0.30 8.86
N HIS A 197 -3.82 0.44 10.16
CA HIS A 197 -4.68 1.08 11.16
C HIS A 197 -3.82 1.93 12.09
N TYR A 198 -3.72 3.22 11.80
CA TYR A 198 -3.01 4.18 12.63
C TYR A 198 -4.00 5.13 13.27
N LEU A 199 -3.81 5.40 14.56
CA LEU A 199 -4.67 6.28 15.33
C LEU A 199 -3.84 7.20 16.23
N GLY A 200 -4.11 8.51 16.18
CA GLY A 200 -3.54 9.51 17.09
C GLY A 200 -4.63 10.15 17.92
N ILE A 201 -4.40 10.30 19.22
CA ILE A 201 -5.33 10.93 20.14
C ILE A 201 -4.59 12.01 20.92
N THR A 202 -5.16 13.22 20.96
CA THR A 202 -4.58 14.33 21.72
C THR A 202 -5.68 15.29 22.19
N ALA A 203 -5.46 15.97 23.32
CA ALA A 203 -6.37 17.01 23.79
C ALA A 203 -6.34 18.22 22.82
N MET A 204 -7.52 18.74 22.44
CA MET A 204 -7.63 19.90 21.54
C MET A 204 -6.98 21.16 22.10
N ASP A 205 -7.06 21.36 23.42
CA ASP A 205 -6.60 22.59 24.08
C ASP A 205 -5.10 22.56 24.37
N GLU A 206 -4.53 21.37 24.55
CA GLU A 206 -3.11 21.14 24.82
C GLU A 206 -2.56 20.00 23.93
N PRO A 207 -2.46 20.23 22.59
CA PRO A 207 -2.04 19.18 21.69
C PRO A 207 -0.59 18.77 21.94
N ALA A 208 -0.34 17.46 21.84
CA ALA A 208 0.98 16.86 22.03
C ALA A 208 1.29 15.79 20.97
N VAL A 209 0.30 15.42 20.14
CA VAL A 209 0.41 14.40 19.08
C VAL A 209 -0.10 15.00 17.78
N SER A 210 0.77 15.05 16.76
CA SER A 210 0.44 15.61 15.44
C SER A 210 0.26 14.55 14.36
N VAL A 211 0.66 13.30 14.61
CA VAL A 211 0.55 12.17 13.68
C VAL A 211 0.02 10.93 14.39
N PRO A 212 -0.67 10.03 13.69
CA PRO A 212 -1.14 8.79 14.29
C PRO A 212 0.02 7.89 14.74
N ALA A 213 -0.20 7.18 15.85
CA ALA A 213 0.66 6.09 16.27
C ALA A 213 0.41 4.85 15.37
N GLN A 214 1.47 4.11 15.08
CA GLN A 214 1.38 2.89 14.26
C GLN A 214 0.77 1.70 15.01
N TRP A 215 0.69 1.80 16.34
CA TRP A 215 0.14 0.77 17.23
C TRP A 215 -0.81 1.41 18.22
N PRO A 216 -1.91 0.74 18.57
CA PRO A 216 -2.76 1.20 19.66
C PRO A 216 -1.98 1.25 20.97
N THR A 217 -2.28 2.22 21.79
CA THR A 217 -1.50 2.55 23.00
C THR A 217 -2.29 2.35 24.31
N GLY A 218 -3.58 2.02 24.23
CA GLY A 218 -4.48 1.91 25.36
C GLY A 218 -4.99 3.25 25.88
N LEU A 219 -4.82 4.32 25.11
CA LEU A 219 -5.32 5.63 25.48
C LEU A 219 -6.86 5.64 25.52
N VAL A 220 -7.40 6.27 26.56
CA VAL A 220 -8.83 6.50 26.71
C VAL A 220 -9.17 7.84 26.05
N ILE A 221 -10.10 7.81 25.11
CA ILE A 221 -10.64 8.98 24.44
C ILE A 221 -11.42 9.82 25.44
N ARG A 222 -11.23 11.13 25.41
CA ARG A 222 -11.88 12.08 26.30
C ARG A 222 -12.71 13.09 25.52
N HIS A 223 -13.64 13.72 26.21
CA HIS A 223 -14.33 14.89 25.66
C HIS A 223 -13.29 15.98 25.33
N ARG A 224 -13.41 16.63 24.17
CA ARG A 224 -12.47 17.61 23.62
C ARG A 224 -11.14 17.03 23.15
N ASP A 225 -11.06 15.72 22.89
CA ASP A 225 -9.93 15.17 22.16
C ASP A 225 -10.11 15.37 20.64
N VAL A 226 -8.96 15.39 19.95
CA VAL A 226 -8.85 15.22 18.51
C VAL A 226 -8.34 13.82 18.26
N VAL A 227 -8.97 13.13 17.31
CA VAL A 227 -8.55 11.82 16.82
C VAL A 227 -8.18 11.95 15.36
N THR A 228 -6.92 11.68 15.03
CA THR A 228 -6.44 11.54 13.66
C THR A 228 -6.34 10.05 13.30
N CYS A 229 -6.70 9.66 12.10
CA CYS A 229 -6.61 8.28 11.69
C CYS A 229 -6.12 8.12 10.25
N GLU A 230 -5.44 7.00 10.02
CA GLU A 230 -5.13 6.46 8.71
C GLU A 230 -5.57 5.00 8.69
N ILE A 231 -6.58 4.69 7.91
CA ILE A 231 -7.23 3.38 7.86
C ILE A 231 -7.19 2.84 6.44
N SER A 232 -6.74 1.58 6.33
CA SER A 232 -6.72 0.84 5.08
C SER A 232 -7.18 -0.59 5.30
N ALA A 233 -8.21 -1.01 4.58
CA ALA A 233 -8.67 -2.39 4.50
C ALA A 233 -8.60 -2.89 3.06
N ALA A 234 -8.17 -4.12 2.85
CA ALA A 234 -7.93 -4.68 1.53
C ALA A 234 -8.98 -5.73 1.13
N ALA A 235 -9.35 -5.75 -0.15
CA ALA A 235 -10.21 -6.76 -0.74
C ALA A 235 -9.44 -8.00 -1.22
N ALA A 236 -8.17 -7.82 -1.53
CA ALA A 236 -7.20 -8.85 -1.88
C ALA A 236 -5.82 -8.38 -1.39
N PRO A 237 -4.81 -9.26 -1.26
CA PRO A 237 -3.48 -8.85 -0.83
C PRO A 237 -2.98 -7.64 -1.61
N GLU A 238 -2.59 -6.56 -0.91
CA GLU A 238 -2.09 -5.30 -1.44
C GLU A 238 -3.12 -4.42 -2.21
N TYR A 239 -4.40 -4.83 -2.33
CA TYR A 239 -5.45 -4.03 -2.97
C TYR A 239 -6.38 -3.43 -1.91
N ALA A 240 -5.84 -2.47 -1.18
CA ALA A 240 -6.54 -1.75 -0.13
C ALA A 240 -7.06 -0.38 -0.62
N GLY A 241 -8.12 0.10 0.02
CA GLY A 241 -8.40 1.54 0.09
C GLY A 241 -7.49 2.20 1.11
N GLN A 242 -7.46 3.53 1.12
CA GLN A 242 -6.79 4.30 2.18
C GLN A 242 -7.55 5.60 2.40
N VAL A 243 -7.93 5.85 3.66
CA VAL A 243 -8.63 7.06 4.11
C VAL A 243 -7.91 7.62 5.32
N LEU A 244 -7.63 8.92 5.25
CA LEU A 244 -7.07 9.70 6.34
C LEU A 244 -8.09 10.74 6.78
N ARG A 245 -8.45 10.76 8.06
CA ARG A 245 -9.47 11.69 8.60
C ARG A 245 -9.06 12.21 9.98
N THR A 246 -9.66 13.33 10.30
CA THR A 246 -9.58 13.95 11.64
C THR A 246 -10.98 14.10 12.20
N PHE A 247 -11.12 13.74 13.48
CA PHE A 247 -12.36 13.86 14.25
C PHE A 247 -12.16 14.70 15.48
N THR A 248 -13.20 15.43 15.91
CA THR A 248 -13.25 16.07 17.23
C THR A 248 -14.30 15.36 18.08
N VAL A 249 -13.98 15.09 19.34
CA VAL A 249 -14.83 14.26 20.22
C VAL A 249 -15.65 15.14 21.15
N GLY A 250 -16.97 15.03 21.07
CA GLY A 250 -17.93 15.69 21.97
C GLY A 250 -18.05 17.21 21.83
N ALA A 251 -17.07 17.88 21.22
CA ALA A 251 -17.01 19.33 21.10
C ALA A 251 -16.65 19.81 19.68
N PRO A 252 -17.03 21.03 19.27
CA PRO A 252 -16.54 21.62 18.04
C PRO A 252 -15.02 21.84 18.09
N PRO A 253 -14.34 21.92 16.92
CA PRO A 253 -12.91 22.15 16.87
C PRO A 253 -12.53 23.50 17.49
N THR A 254 -11.33 23.57 18.07
CA THR A 254 -10.71 24.86 18.39
C THR A 254 -10.37 25.61 17.10
N ALA A 255 -10.13 26.93 17.20
CA ALA A 255 -9.73 27.75 16.05
C ALA A 255 -8.49 27.16 15.33
N LEU A 256 -7.51 26.66 16.09
CA LEU A 256 -6.30 26.04 15.54
C LEU A 256 -6.63 24.79 14.69
N TYR A 257 -7.46 23.88 15.20
CA TYR A 257 -7.79 22.66 14.45
C TYR A 257 -8.71 22.92 13.26
N ALA A 258 -9.60 23.92 13.38
CA ALA A 258 -10.42 24.37 12.25
C ALA A 258 -9.53 24.95 11.11
N GLU A 259 -8.53 25.76 11.46
CA GLU A 259 -7.58 26.33 10.51
C GLU A 259 -6.67 25.29 9.89
N LEU A 260 -6.04 24.41 10.71
CA LEU A 260 -5.20 23.29 10.22
C LEU A 260 -5.96 22.44 9.20
N HIS A 261 -7.21 22.09 9.52
CA HIS A 261 -8.01 21.24 8.64
C HIS A 261 -8.44 21.96 7.36
N ALA A 262 -8.80 23.24 7.43
CA ALA A 262 -9.13 24.03 6.27
C ALA A 262 -7.94 24.13 5.30
N VAL A 263 -6.73 24.31 5.82
CA VAL A 263 -5.49 24.33 5.03
C VAL A 263 -5.21 22.95 4.41
N ALA A 264 -5.40 21.87 5.18
CA ALA A 264 -5.20 20.51 4.67
C ALA A 264 -6.21 20.16 3.56
N ASP A 265 -7.48 20.53 3.70
CA ASP A 265 -8.49 20.34 2.66
C ASP A 265 -8.16 21.17 1.40
N ALA A 266 -7.73 22.43 1.56
CA ALA A 266 -7.34 23.28 0.44
C ALA A 266 -6.10 22.73 -0.28
N ALA A 267 -5.11 22.19 0.45
CA ALA A 267 -3.93 21.54 -0.13
C ALA A 267 -4.32 20.26 -0.87
N TYR A 268 -5.21 19.45 -0.30
CA TYR A 268 -5.76 18.27 -0.98
C TYR A 268 -6.46 18.66 -2.29
N ASP A 269 -7.31 19.67 -2.28
CA ASP A 269 -8.05 20.12 -3.46
C ASP A 269 -7.10 20.64 -4.55
N ALA A 270 -6.05 21.38 -4.16
CA ALA A 270 -5.04 21.88 -5.09
C ALA A 270 -4.26 20.72 -5.77
N VAL A 271 -3.87 19.70 -5.00
CA VAL A 271 -3.22 18.49 -5.55
C VAL A 271 -4.18 17.70 -6.42
N ALA A 272 -5.41 17.46 -5.95
CA ALA A 272 -6.41 16.70 -6.70
C ALA A 272 -6.74 17.36 -8.04
N ALA A 273 -6.85 18.70 -8.09
CA ALA A 273 -7.06 19.43 -9.35
C ALA A 273 -5.92 19.26 -10.36
N ALA A 274 -4.70 19.01 -9.89
CA ALA A 274 -3.53 18.77 -10.72
C ALA A 274 -3.32 17.28 -11.10
N LEU A 275 -4.13 16.35 -10.59
CA LEU A 275 -4.02 14.92 -10.86
C LEU A 275 -4.59 14.57 -12.24
N VAL A 276 -3.87 14.93 -13.30
CA VAL A 276 -4.19 14.57 -14.68
C VAL A 276 -3.01 13.89 -15.36
N PRO A 277 -3.21 13.06 -16.38
CA PRO A 277 -2.11 12.46 -17.14
C PRO A 277 -1.15 13.54 -17.69
N GLY A 278 0.15 13.30 -17.60
CA GLY A 278 1.19 14.25 -18.03
C GLY A 278 1.68 15.19 -16.93
N THR A 279 1.01 15.29 -15.79
CA THR A 279 1.47 16.12 -14.67
C THR A 279 2.73 15.53 -14.04
N ARG A 280 3.70 16.39 -13.72
CA ARG A 280 4.92 15.99 -13.01
C ARG A 280 4.70 15.93 -11.50
N ALA A 281 5.41 15.03 -10.84
CA ALA A 281 5.41 14.95 -9.37
C ALA A 281 5.82 16.28 -8.70
N SER A 282 6.73 17.05 -9.33
CA SER A 282 7.12 18.38 -8.88
C SER A 282 5.97 19.39 -8.85
N ASP A 283 5.03 19.28 -9.78
CA ASP A 283 3.90 20.22 -9.87
C ASP A 283 2.87 19.89 -8.77
N LEU A 284 2.67 18.60 -8.46
CA LEU A 284 1.85 18.18 -7.32
C LEU A 284 2.46 18.64 -5.98
N ALA A 285 3.79 18.49 -5.83
CA ALA A 285 4.50 18.99 -4.67
C ALA A 285 4.32 20.50 -4.50
N ALA A 286 4.53 21.27 -5.60
CA ALA A 286 4.40 22.72 -5.61
C ALA A 286 2.98 23.17 -5.23
N ALA A 287 1.94 22.49 -5.73
CA ALA A 287 0.55 22.79 -5.42
C ALA A 287 0.25 22.67 -3.91
N ALA A 288 0.67 21.56 -3.28
CA ALA A 288 0.50 21.38 -1.84
C ALA A 288 1.31 22.39 -1.01
N VAL A 289 2.61 22.55 -1.34
CA VAL A 289 3.54 23.40 -0.60
C VAL A 289 3.13 24.86 -0.62
N ALA A 290 2.60 25.34 -1.76
CA ALA A 290 2.12 26.72 -1.87
C ALA A 290 1.00 27.01 -0.86
N VAL A 291 0.00 26.14 -0.77
CA VAL A 291 -1.12 26.30 0.15
C VAL A 291 -0.67 26.23 1.61
N ILE A 292 0.06 25.17 1.96
CA ILE A 292 0.49 24.91 3.34
C ILE A 292 1.45 26.00 3.84
N GLY A 293 2.41 26.42 2.97
CA GLY A 293 3.40 27.42 3.32
C GLY A 293 2.82 28.82 3.50
N GLN A 294 1.86 29.23 2.65
CA GLN A 294 1.15 30.53 2.76
C GLN A 294 0.40 30.65 4.09
N ALA A 295 -0.15 29.56 4.59
CA ALA A 295 -0.83 29.53 5.89
C ALA A 295 0.13 29.46 7.09
N GLY A 296 1.45 29.38 6.87
CA GLY A 296 2.43 29.35 7.95
C GLY A 296 2.62 27.98 8.61
N PHE A 297 1.97 26.94 8.11
CA PHE A 297 2.09 25.57 8.59
C PHE A 297 3.19 24.77 7.85
N THR A 298 3.30 23.50 8.15
CA THR A 298 4.16 22.54 7.43
C THR A 298 3.45 21.19 7.29
N ALA A 299 4.05 20.27 6.57
CA ALA A 299 3.58 18.88 6.50
C ALA A 299 4.65 17.94 7.05
N ILE A 300 4.25 16.78 7.55
CA ILE A 300 5.17 15.86 8.22
C ILE A 300 5.33 14.53 7.48
N ASP A 301 4.41 14.18 6.62
CA ASP A 301 4.39 12.92 5.89
C ASP A 301 4.55 13.14 4.38
N ASP A 302 4.53 12.06 3.59
CA ASP A 302 4.47 12.19 2.15
C ASP A 302 3.15 12.87 1.75
N LEU A 303 3.25 13.85 0.84
CA LEU A 303 2.07 14.58 0.35
C LEU A 303 1.23 13.73 -0.59
N VAL A 304 1.90 12.89 -1.36
CA VAL A 304 1.29 11.96 -2.32
C VAL A 304 2.17 10.72 -2.43
N HIS A 305 1.54 9.55 -2.49
CA HIS A 305 2.25 8.34 -2.89
C HIS A 305 1.40 7.45 -3.81
N GLY A 306 2.04 6.70 -4.70
CA GLY A 306 1.39 5.66 -5.48
C GLY A 306 0.92 4.51 -4.58
N PHE A 307 -0.24 3.91 -4.89
CA PHE A 307 -0.82 2.87 -4.06
C PHE A 307 -1.62 1.86 -4.89
N GLY A 308 -1.82 0.66 -4.30
CA GLY A 308 -2.55 -0.43 -4.96
C GLY A 308 -1.62 -1.44 -5.66
N GLY A 309 -1.57 -2.65 -5.10
CA GLY A 309 -0.56 -3.65 -5.38
C GLY A 309 0.74 -3.39 -4.60
N GLY A 310 0.66 -2.62 -3.51
CA GLY A 310 1.75 -2.17 -2.66
C GLY A 310 1.89 -0.65 -2.62
N TYR A 311 2.90 -0.18 -1.89
CA TYR A 311 3.34 1.22 -1.88
C TYR A 311 4.21 1.47 -3.12
N LEU A 312 3.86 2.45 -3.93
CA LEU A 312 4.40 2.63 -5.28
C LEU A 312 4.87 4.07 -5.53
N PRO A 313 5.74 4.31 -6.53
CA PRO A 313 5.97 5.64 -7.05
C PRO A 313 4.68 6.26 -7.67
N PRO A 314 4.60 7.62 -7.71
CA PRO A 314 5.55 8.54 -7.11
C PRO A 314 5.42 8.54 -5.58
N VAL A 315 6.51 8.83 -4.87
CA VAL A 315 6.49 9.20 -3.45
C VAL A 315 6.95 10.64 -3.37
N ILE A 316 6.04 11.54 -3.04
CA ILE A 316 6.27 12.98 -3.00
C ILE A 316 6.40 13.41 -1.54
N PRO A 317 7.61 13.66 -1.04
CA PRO A 317 7.85 13.96 0.37
C PRO A 317 7.32 15.35 0.75
N ALA A 318 7.00 15.51 2.02
CA ALA A 318 6.78 16.83 2.61
C ALA A 318 8.02 17.72 2.52
N PRO A 319 7.86 19.06 2.52
CA PRO A 319 8.96 20.01 2.48
C PRO A 319 9.97 19.79 3.63
N GLY A 320 11.26 19.97 3.33
CA GLY A 320 12.33 19.85 4.33
C GLY A 320 12.78 18.41 4.63
N ARG A 321 12.22 17.40 3.97
CA ARG A 321 12.72 16.03 4.03
C ARG A 321 14.02 15.88 3.22
N ARG A 322 14.86 14.91 3.59
CA ARG A 322 16.11 14.60 2.85
C ARG A 322 15.85 13.92 1.50
N MET A 323 14.65 13.47 1.24
CA MET A 323 14.26 12.90 -0.05
C MET A 323 13.88 14.03 -1.03
N ALA A 324 14.41 13.93 -2.25
CA ALA A 324 14.00 14.79 -3.34
C ALA A 324 12.67 14.30 -3.95
N THR A 325 11.86 15.24 -4.44
CA THR A 325 10.70 14.88 -5.28
C THR A 325 11.20 14.13 -6.53
N PRO A 326 10.64 12.94 -6.83
CA PRO A 326 11.11 12.16 -7.96
C PRO A 326 10.80 12.83 -9.30
N ASP A 327 11.67 12.63 -10.30
CA ASP A 327 11.31 12.94 -11.69
C ASP A 327 10.33 11.87 -12.19
N PHE A 328 9.04 12.16 -12.06
CA PHE A 328 7.97 11.22 -12.35
C PHE A 328 6.79 11.94 -13.01
N ILE A 329 6.21 11.30 -14.00
CA ILE A 329 5.06 11.81 -14.75
C ILE A 329 3.86 10.88 -14.53
N LEU A 330 2.72 11.46 -14.18
CA LEU A 330 1.47 10.70 -14.01
C LEU A 330 0.95 10.17 -15.34
N THR A 331 0.37 8.98 -15.27
CA THR A 331 -0.28 8.32 -16.40
C THR A 331 -1.69 7.88 -16.00
N ALA A 332 -2.63 7.92 -16.93
CA ALA A 332 -3.98 7.38 -16.70
C ALA A 332 -3.92 5.92 -16.28
N GLY A 333 -4.80 5.53 -15.36
CA GLY A 333 -4.81 4.20 -14.75
C GLY A 333 -3.90 4.05 -13.52
N MET A 334 -3.09 5.06 -13.19
CA MET A 334 -2.37 5.09 -11.90
C MET A 334 -3.33 5.37 -10.76
N THR A 335 -3.02 4.84 -9.58
CA THR A 335 -3.73 5.16 -8.34
C THR A 335 -2.75 5.74 -7.33
N VAL A 336 -3.18 6.81 -6.68
CA VAL A 336 -2.37 7.56 -5.71
C VAL A 336 -3.21 7.90 -4.48
N VAL A 337 -2.57 7.93 -3.33
CA VAL A 337 -3.13 8.53 -2.12
C VAL A 337 -2.65 9.97 -2.07
N VAL A 338 -3.58 10.90 -1.93
CA VAL A 338 -3.30 12.31 -1.65
C VAL A 338 -3.53 12.53 -0.17
N GLN A 339 -2.49 12.94 0.56
CA GLN A 339 -2.51 12.99 2.02
C GLN A 339 -1.71 14.18 2.60
N PRO A 340 -2.14 15.44 2.37
CA PRO A 340 -1.43 16.59 2.89
C PRO A 340 -1.62 16.72 4.40
N ASN A 341 -0.93 15.90 5.18
CA ASN A 341 -0.98 15.86 6.64
C ASN A 341 -0.34 17.13 7.22
N VAL A 342 -1.17 18.14 7.46
CA VAL A 342 -0.73 19.48 7.89
C VAL A 342 -0.53 19.53 9.39
N VAL A 343 0.61 20.09 9.80
CA VAL A 343 1.01 20.21 11.20
C VAL A 343 1.51 21.62 11.52
N THR A 344 1.44 21.99 12.79
CA THR A 344 2.09 23.20 13.30
C THR A 344 3.62 23.08 13.19
N ARG A 345 4.34 24.21 13.10
CA ARG A 345 5.81 24.21 12.95
C ARG A 345 6.54 23.62 14.17
N ASP A 346 5.94 23.69 15.35
CA ASP A 346 6.47 23.06 16.57
C ASP A 346 6.16 21.54 16.64
N GLY A 347 5.36 21.02 15.70
CA GLY A 347 5.01 19.61 15.60
C GLY A 347 4.05 19.10 16.68
N ARG A 348 3.40 20.00 17.45
CA ARG A 348 2.52 19.60 18.55
C ARG A 348 1.10 19.27 18.10
N ALA A 349 0.57 20.00 17.14
CA ALA A 349 -0.76 19.78 16.60
C ALA A 349 -0.70 19.41 15.11
N GLY A 350 -1.59 18.53 14.68
CA GLY A 350 -1.71 18.14 13.28
C GLY A 350 -3.08 17.58 12.96
N VAL A 351 -3.38 17.55 11.69
CA VAL A 351 -4.59 16.95 11.12
C VAL A 351 -4.24 15.99 10.00
N GLN A 352 -5.12 15.06 9.76
CA GLN A 352 -5.04 14.16 8.63
C GLN A 352 -6.27 14.35 7.74
N THR A 353 -6.02 14.54 6.46
CA THR A 353 -7.03 14.48 5.40
C THR A 353 -6.41 13.81 4.19
N GLY A 354 -7.11 12.89 3.59
CA GLY A 354 -6.59 12.21 2.41
C GLY A 354 -7.38 10.95 2.04
N GLU A 355 -7.15 10.50 0.83
CA GLU A 355 -7.76 9.28 0.32
C GLU A 355 -7.14 8.80 -0.99
N LEU A 356 -7.47 7.57 -1.37
CA LEU A 356 -7.06 6.93 -2.61
C LEU A 356 -7.85 7.47 -3.80
N LEU A 357 -7.14 7.93 -4.83
CA LEU A 357 -7.68 8.43 -6.09
C LEU A 357 -7.15 7.61 -7.29
N LEU A 358 -8.00 7.46 -8.30
CA LEU A 358 -7.61 6.95 -9.62
C LEU A 358 -7.38 8.11 -10.59
N VAL A 359 -6.23 8.15 -11.23
CA VAL A 359 -5.91 9.10 -12.31
C VAL A 359 -6.61 8.66 -13.59
N THR A 360 -7.53 9.47 -14.11
CA THR A 360 -8.24 9.19 -15.37
C THR A 360 -7.95 10.27 -16.41
N GLU A 361 -8.26 10.00 -17.67
CA GLU A 361 -8.14 11.00 -18.76
C GLU A 361 -8.99 12.27 -18.52
N ARG A 362 -10.00 12.18 -17.67
CA ARG A 362 -10.92 13.29 -17.34
C ARG A 362 -10.60 13.95 -15.99
N GLY A 363 -9.51 13.57 -15.34
CA GLY A 363 -9.13 14.01 -14.00
C GLY A 363 -9.23 12.89 -12.96
N PRO A 364 -9.02 13.23 -11.67
CA PRO A 364 -9.04 12.26 -10.58
C PRO A 364 -10.45 11.71 -10.32
N GLU A 365 -10.54 10.41 -10.10
CA GLU A 365 -11.74 9.75 -9.59
C GLU A 365 -11.52 9.35 -8.14
N ARG A 366 -12.40 9.79 -7.24
CA ARG A 366 -12.41 9.33 -5.86
C ARG A 366 -12.89 7.89 -5.80
N LEU A 367 -12.16 7.01 -5.12
CA LEU A 367 -12.56 5.62 -4.91
C LEU A 367 -13.37 5.44 -3.62
N HIS A 368 -13.34 6.42 -2.74
CA HIS A 368 -14.01 6.46 -1.44
C HIS A 368 -15.31 7.26 -1.46
N THR A 369 -16.26 6.82 -0.65
CA THR A 369 -17.55 7.50 -0.43
C THR A 369 -17.66 8.11 0.96
N PHE A 370 -16.79 7.72 1.91
CA PHE A 370 -16.77 8.32 3.24
C PHE A 370 -16.52 9.84 3.13
N PRO A 371 -17.31 10.68 3.85
CA PRO A 371 -17.22 12.14 3.71
C PRO A 371 -15.84 12.68 4.06
N ARG A 372 -15.41 13.71 3.30
CA ARG A 372 -14.28 14.56 3.67
C ARG A 372 -14.74 15.61 4.70
N GLY A 373 -13.79 16.33 5.25
CA GLY A 373 -14.02 17.38 6.21
C GLY A 373 -13.78 16.95 7.66
N LEU A 374 -13.60 17.93 8.51
CA LEU A 374 -13.45 17.74 9.95
C LEU A 374 -14.81 17.37 10.57
N GLN A 375 -14.91 16.18 11.13
CA GLN A 375 -16.16 15.66 11.66
C GLN A 375 -16.17 15.68 13.19
N ARG A 376 -17.31 16.05 13.77
CA ARG A 376 -17.54 15.90 15.19
C ARG A 376 -18.22 14.56 15.47
N VAL A 377 -17.72 13.82 16.47
CA VAL A 377 -18.21 12.51 16.92
C VAL A 377 -18.39 12.52 18.46
N GLY A 378 -19.11 11.57 19.03
CA GLY A 378 -19.27 11.35 20.47
C GLY A 378 -20.37 12.18 21.13
#